data_faf24b42fdcedf9d7438929ad98595ef
#
_entry.id   faf24b42fdcedf9d7438929ad98595ef
#
_cell.length_a   1.000
_cell.length_b   1.000
_cell.length_c   1.000
_cell.angle_alpha   90.00
_cell.angle_beta   90.00
_cell.angle_gamma   90.00
#
_symmetry.space_group_name_H-M   'P 1'
#
loop_
_entity.id
_entity.type
_entity.pdbx_description
1 polymer ?
#
loop_
_entity_poly.entity_id
_entity_poly.type
_entity_poly.pdbx_seq_one_letter_code
_entity_poly.pdbx_strand_id
1 'polypeptide(L)'
;MSSEIIGTKFKYTVDTSYGINQDGFIAIGTESIVYRGLKTADKGGLQFSCVLKFKPKYVYVNGTKIDRVKVFKDEELKIFEDLQECRSIVRIYDVIESLGDFSLPCDKIKSGVINASGYFCVVEEYIDGWSLEEYCRQERWKLRKIEQLENNLSKVVDYHEYTEDE
;
A
#
# COMPACT_ATOMS: atom_id res chain seq x y z
N MET A 1 -18.47 12.77 -12.17
CA MET A 1 -17.66 11.59 -11.79
C MET A 1 -17.60 11.58 -10.29
N SER A 2 -18.04 10.51 -9.65
CA SER A 2 -17.98 10.39 -8.19
C SER A 2 -16.58 9.97 -7.77
N SER A 3 -16.03 10.65 -6.77
CA SER A 3 -14.80 10.25 -6.08
C SER A 3 -15.08 9.38 -4.84
N GLU A 4 -16.34 9.06 -4.61
CA GLU A 4 -16.83 8.32 -3.44
C GLU A 4 -17.19 6.89 -3.83
N ILE A 5 -16.77 5.93 -3.01
CA ILE A 5 -17.09 4.52 -3.11
C ILE A 5 -18.02 4.19 -1.93
N ILE A 6 -19.17 3.59 -2.21
CA ILE A 6 -20.11 3.15 -1.19
C ILE A 6 -19.84 1.69 -0.85
N GLY A 7 -19.41 1.46 0.37
CA GLY A 7 -19.23 0.11 0.91
C GLY A 7 -20.41 -0.35 1.75
N THR A 8 -20.23 -1.49 2.42
CA THR A 8 -21.28 -2.14 3.21
C THR A 8 -21.66 -1.34 4.46
N LYS A 9 -20.67 -0.75 5.12
CA LYS A 9 -20.83 -0.04 6.41
C LYS A 9 -20.31 1.39 6.38
N PHE A 10 -19.49 1.73 5.41
CA PHE A 10 -18.78 2.98 5.33
C PHE A 10 -18.77 3.53 3.91
N LYS A 11 -18.50 4.81 3.82
CA LYS A 11 -18.13 5.47 2.58
C LYS A 11 -16.64 5.66 2.53
N TYR A 12 -16.07 5.55 1.34
CA TYR A 12 -14.64 5.64 1.12
C TYR A 12 -14.33 6.65 0.03
N THR A 13 -13.29 7.43 0.25
CA THR A 13 -12.76 8.38 -0.74
C THR A 13 -11.25 8.21 -0.83
N VAL A 14 -10.65 8.54 -1.96
CA VAL A 14 -9.18 8.62 -2.07
C VAL A 14 -8.70 9.83 -1.28
N ASP A 15 -7.66 9.65 -0.46
CA ASP A 15 -7.03 10.73 0.31
C ASP A 15 -6.09 11.53 -0.59
N THR A 16 -6.62 12.53 -1.27
CA THR A 16 -5.84 13.39 -2.17
C THR A 16 -4.87 14.33 -1.45
N SER A 17 -4.84 14.35 -0.14
CA SER A 17 -3.82 15.08 0.63
C SER A 17 -2.53 14.28 0.81
N TYR A 18 -2.55 12.98 0.47
CA TYR A 18 -1.43 12.06 0.63
C TYR A 18 -0.64 11.87 -0.67
N GLY A 19 0.66 11.65 -0.51
CA GLY A 19 1.58 11.38 -1.63
C GLY A 19 2.23 12.65 -2.19
N ILE A 20 3.31 12.47 -2.94
CA ILE A 20 4.10 13.57 -3.53
C ILE A 20 3.24 14.40 -4.49
N ASN A 21 2.36 13.75 -5.23
CA ASN A 21 1.47 14.39 -6.21
C ASN A 21 0.12 14.80 -5.62
N GLN A 22 -0.12 14.56 -4.32
CA GLN A 22 -1.40 14.79 -3.66
C GLN A 22 -2.56 14.05 -4.37
N ASP A 23 -2.30 12.84 -4.80
CA ASP A 23 -3.24 11.99 -5.54
C ASP A 23 -3.67 10.73 -4.77
N GLY A 24 -3.13 10.56 -3.56
CA GLY A 24 -3.38 9.42 -2.70
C GLY A 24 -2.66 8.12 -3.14
N PHE A 25 -1.91 8.14 -4.21
CA PHE A 25 -1.23 6.95 -4.74
C PHE A 25 -0.14 6.47 -3.78
N ILE A 26 -0.15 5.16 -3.49
CA ILE A 26 0.87 4.49 -2.67
C ILE A 26 1.78 3.64 -3.55
N ALA A 27 1.20 2.68 -4.29
CA ALA A 27 1.97 1.72 -5.06
C ALA A 27 1.15 1.04 -6.16
N ILE A 28 1.85 0.43 -7.11
CA ILE A 28 1.29 -0.49 -8.07
C ILE A 28 2.02 -1.82 -7.97
N GLY A 29 1.29 -2.91 -7.82
CA GLY A 29 1.79 -4.27 -7.82
C GLY A 29 1.31 -5.05 -9.04
N THR A 30 1.65 -6.33 -9.11
CA THR A 30 1.22 -7.22 -10.19
C THR A 30 -0.29 -7.44 -10.20
N GLU A 31 -0.95 -7.35 -9.05
CA GLU A 31 -2.35 -7.70 -8.87
C GLU A 31 -3.25 -6.54 -8.44
N SER A 32 -2.70 -5.41 -8.06
CA SER A 32 -3.49 -4.30 -7.53
C SER A 32 -2.81 -2.95 -7.69
N ILE A 33 -3.63 -1.91 -7.67
CA ILE A 33 -3.22 -0.51 -7.58
C ILE A 33 -3.67 -0.03 -6.20
N VAL A 34 -2.76 0.55 -5.45
CA VAL A 34 -2.94 0.85 -4.03
C VAL A 34 -2.96 2.35 -3.81
N TYR A 35 -4.02 2.82 -3.16
CA TYR A 35 -4.19 4.20 -2.74
C TYR A 35 -4.40 4.30 -1.24
N ARG A 36 -3.99 5.39 -0.64
CA ARG A 36 -4.49 5.79 0.66
C ARG A 36 -5.90 6.32 0.51
N GLY A 37 -6.78 5.86 1.36
CA GLY A 37 -8.16 6.29 1.42
C GLY A 37 -8.56 6.82 2.78
N LEU A 38 -9.72 7.45 2.80
CA LEU A 38 -10.42 7.90 4.00
C LEU A 38 -11.74 7.13 4.11
N LYS A 39 -11.93 6.49 5.24
CA LYS A 39 -13.14 5.79 5.63
C LYS A 39 -13.99 6.73 6.48
N THR A 40 -15.22 7.00 6.06
CA THR A 40 -16.17 7.86 6.77
C THR A 40 -17.32 7.04 7.32
N ALA A 41 -17.59 7.14 8.62
CA ALA A 41 -18.75 6.50 9.24
C ALA A 41 -20.02 7.30 8.93
N ASP A 42 -21.14 6.61 8.72
CA ASP A 42 -22.43 7.24 8.36
C ASP A 42 -22.94 8.20 9.45
N LYS A 43 -22.55 7.99 10.70
CA LYS A 43 -22.96 8.83 11.82
C LYS A 43 -21.74 9.55 12.40
N GLY A 44 -21.63 10.85 12.12
CA GLY A 44 -20.67 11.72 12.83
C GLY A 44 -19.52 12.30 12.03
N GLY A 45 -19.35 11.97 10.76
CA GLY A 45 -18.35 12.61 9.88
C GLY A 45 -16.89 12.34 10.24
N LEU A 46 -16.62 11.44 11.20
CA LEU A 46 -15.26 11.06 11.55
C LEU A 46 -14.63 10.27 10.41
N GLN A 47 -13.43 10.70 10.02
CA GLN A 47 -12.65 10.07 8.97
C GLN A 47 -11.46 9.32 9.55
N PHE A 48 -11.21 8.13 9.04
CA PHE A 48 -10.08 7.29 9.41
C PHE A 48 -9.33 6.87 8.16
N SER A 49 -8.01 6.82 8.25
CA SER A 49 -7.17 6.33 7.15
C SER A 49 -7.43 4.85 6.89
N CYS A 50 -7.49 4.49 5.63
CA CYS A 50 -7.56 3.12 5.15
C CYS A 50 -6.71 2.95 3.89
N VAL A 51 -6.55 1.72 3.42
CA VAL A 51 -5.93 1.38 2.15
C VAL A 51 -7.01 0.93 1.18
N LEU A 52 -7.01 1.50 -0.01
CA LEU A 52 -7.89 1.10 -1.12
C LEU A 52 -7.05 0.32 -2.13
N LYS A 53 -7.28 -0.99 -2.24
CA LYS A 53 -6.65 -1.85 -3.24
C LYS A 53 -7.60 -2.12 -4.38
N PHE A 54 -7.36 -1.48 -5.51
CA PHE A 54 -8.12 -1.72 -6.73
C PHE A 54 -7.53 -2.90 -7.48
N LYS A 55 -8.29 -3.99 -7.56
CA LYS A 55 -7.92 -5.23 -8.25
C LYS A 55 -8.74 -5.37 -9.54
N PRO A 56 -8.15 -5.82 -10.67
CA PRO A 56 -8.92 -6.11 -11.88
C PRO A 56 -9.98 -7.19 -11.62
N LYS A 57 -11.20 -6.96 -12.10
CA LYS A 57 -12.29 -7.95 -11.97
C LYS A 57 -12.01 -9.25 -12.72
N TYR A 58 -11.30 -9.13 -13.84
CA TYR A 58 -11.02 -10.25 -14.72
C TYR A 58 -9.56 -10.28 -15.13
N VAL A 59 -9.02 -11.47 -15.24
CA VAL A 59 -7.71 -11.73 -15.86
C VAL A 59 -7.87 -12.86 -16.90
N TYR A 60 -7.00 -12.88 -17.87
CA TYR A 60 -6.96 -13.94 -18.89
C TYR A 60 -5.72 -14.77 -18.68
N VAL A 61 -5.91 -16.08 -18.47
CA VAL A 61 -4.83 -17.06 -18.34
C VAL A 61 -5.02 -18.09 -19.42
N ASN A 62 -4.07 -18.22 -20.32
CA ASN A 62 -4.14 -19.14 -21.47
C ASN A 62 -5.45 -19.01 -22.28
N GLY A 63 -5.91 -17.77 -22.48
CA GLY A 63 -7.16 -17.48 -23.20
C GLY A 63 -8.44 -17.66 -22.38
N THR A 64 -8.37 -18.19 -21.18
CA THR A 64 -9.54 -18.37 -20.30
C THR A 64 -9.73 -17.13 -19.42
N LYS A 65 -10.96 -16.59 -19.43
CA LYS A 65 -11.35 -15.48 -18.56
C LYS A 65 -11.60 -16.00 -17.14
N ILE A 66 -10.88 -15.45 -16.18
CA ILE A 66 -11.01 -15.77 -14.75
C ILE A 66 -11.66 -14.60 -14.04
N ASP A 67 -12.71 -14.89 -13.26
CA ASP A 67 -13.38 -13.93 -12.37
C ASP A 67 -12.58 -13.81 -11.07
N ARG A 68 -11.83 -12.71 -10.93
CA ARG A 68 -10.98 -12.43 -9.76
C ARG A 68 -11.78 -12.09 -8.51
N VAL A 69 -12.99 -11.55 -8.64
CA VAL A 69 -13.85 -11.27 -7.49
C VAL A 69 -14.23 -12.58 -6.81
N LYS A 70 -14.65 -13.57 -7.62
CA LYS A 70 -15.01 -14.89 -7.12
C LYS A 70 -13.83 -15.58 -6.46
N VAL A 71 -12.67 -15.63 -7.13
CA VAL A 71 -11.44 -16.23 -6.57
C VAL A 71 -11.06 -15.58 -5.25
N PHE A 72 -11.08 -14.24 -5.19
CA PHE A 72 -10.76 -13.51 -3.96
C PHE A 72 -11.69 -13.89 -2.80
N LYS A 73 -13.00 -13.96 -3.05
CA LYS A 73 -13.99 -14.32 -2.03
C LYS A 73 -13.91 -15.77 -1.57
N ASP A 74 -13.72 -16.68 -2.51
CA ASP A 74 -13.75 -18.10 -2.23
C ASP A 74 -12.47 -18.61 -1.56
N GLU A 75 -11.34 -17.97 -1.82
CA GLU A 75 -10.03 -18.40 -1.38
C GLU A 75 -9.36 -17.40 -0.43
N GLU A 76 -9.05 -16.18 -0.92
CA GLU A 76 -8.26 -15.23 -0.15
C GLU A 76 -9.04 -14.68 1.07
N LEU A 77 -10.29 -14.28 0.89
CA LEU A 77 -11.09 -13.67 1.97
C LEU A 77 -11.31 -14.64 3.14
N LYS A 78 -11.52 -15.92 2.88
CA LYS A 78 -11.66 -16.94 3.94
C LYS A 78 -10.41 -17.06 4.79
N ILE A 79 -9.22 -17.03 4.16
CA ILE A 79 -7.96 -17.04 4.90
C ILE A 79 -7.86 -15.80 5.81
N PHE A 80 -8.24 -14.63 5.31
CA PHE A 80 -8.26 -13.42 6.13
C PHE A 80 -9.28 -13.49 7.27
N GLU A 81 -10.45 -14.05 7.04
CA GLU A 81 -11.48 -14.25 8.08
C GLU A 81 -10.98 -15.18 9.19
N ASP A 82 -10.32 -16.27 8.85
CA ASP A 82 -9.72 -17.20 9.80
C ASP A 82 -8.58 -16.57 10.63
N LEU A 83 -7.90 -15.58 10.03
CA LEU A 83 -6.76 -14.91 10.66
C LEU A 83 -7.11 -13.58 11.36
N GLN A 84 -8.37 -13.16 11.40
CA GLN A 84 -8.80 -11.86 11.93
C GLN A 84 -8.42 -11.65 13.42
N GLU A 85 -8.27 -12.71 14.20
CA GLU A 85 -7.83 -12.62 15.58
C GLU A 85 -6.32 -12.40 15.73
N CYS A 86 -5.56 -12.64 14.66
CA CYS A 86 -4.13 -12.43 14.65
C CYS A 86 -3.79 -10.94 14.48
N ARG A 87 -3.20 -10.33 15.52
CA ARG A 87 -2.84 -8.89 15.51
C ARG A 87 -1.77 -8.51 14.49
N SER A 88 -1.04 -9.49 13.96
CA SER A 88 0.01 -9.29 12.95
C SER A 88 -0.52 -9.33 11.52
N ILE A 89 -1.81 -9.54 11.34
CA ILE A 89 -2.47 -9.58 10.03
C ILE A 89 -3.29 -8.32 9.84
N VAL A 90 -3.11 -7.69 8.68
CA VAL A 90 -3.89 -6.51 8.26
C VAL A 90 -5.38 -6.85 8.21
N ARG A 91 -6.21 -6.00 8.77
CA ARG A 91 -7.66 -6.19 8.75
C ARG A 91 -8.25 -5.79 7.41
N ILE A 92 -9.14 -6.61 6.88
CA ILE A 92 -10.00 -6.22 5.75
C ILE A 92 -11.28 -5.61 6.32
N TYR A 93 -11.59 -4.38 5.91
CA TYR A 93 -12.79 -3.67 6.34
C TYR A 93 -13.96 -3.92 5.43
N ASP A 94 -13.70 -4.05 4.11
CA ASP A 94 -14.76 -4.20 3.11
C ASP A 94 -14.21 -4.82 1.81
N VAL A 95 -15.09 -5.47 1.05
CA VAL A 95 -14.83 -5.95 -0.31
C VAL A 95 -15.95 -5.43 -1.20
N ILE A 96 -15.63 -4.45 -2.03
CA ILE A 96 -16.60 -3.69 -2.81
C ILE A 96 -16.53 -4.11 -4.27
N GLU A 97 -17.47 -4.94 -4.69
CA GLU A 97 -17.52 -5.48 -6.06
C GLU A 97 -17.99 -4.45 -7.08
N SER A 98 -18.95 -3.61 -6.68
CA SER A 98 -19.50 -2.57 -7.54
C SER A 98 -19.07 -1.20 -7.05
N LEU A 99 -18.26 -0.54 -7.84
CA LEU A 99 -17.76 0.81 -7.52
C LEU A 99 -18.79 1.91 -7.91
N GLY A 100 -19.99 1.55 -8.37
CA GLY A 100 -20.99 2.52 -8.79
C GLY A 100 -20.49 3.45 -9.91
N ASP A 101 -20.63 4.74 -9.70
CA ASP A 101 -20.17 5.78 -10.65
C ASP A 101 -18.72 6.25 -10.37
N PHE A 102 -17.99 5.52 -9.52
CA PHE A 102 -16.61 5.85 -9.19
C PHE A 102 -15.72 5.80 -10.44
N SER A 103 -14.91 6.82 -10.59
CA SER A 103 -13.93 6.92 -11.66
C SER A 103 -12.73 7.71 -11.17
N LEU A 104 -11.55 7.10 -11.21
CA LEU A 104 -10.30 7.68 -10.78
C LEU A 104 -9.29 7.67 -11.95
N PRO A 105 -8.84 8.81 -12.45
CA PRO A 105 -7.74 8.87 -13.40
C PRO A 105 -6.48 8.23 -12.82
N CYS A 106 -5.82 7.40 -13.62
CA CYS A 106 -4.60 6.71 -13.22
C CYS A 106 -3.67 6.52 -14.43
N ASP A 107 -2.61 7.29 -14.51
CA ASP A 107 -1.62 7.24 -15.58
C ASP A 107 -0.70 6.00 -15.50
N LYS A 108 -0.76 5.25 -14.41
CA LYS A 108 0.05 4.05 -14.17
C LYS A 108 -0.50 2.81 -14.90
N ILE A 109 -1.70 2.88 -15.45
CA ILE A 109 -2.35 1.76 -16.13
C ILE A 109 -2.73 2.11 -17.58
N LYS A 110 -2.74 1.10 -18.45
CA LYS A 110 -3.03 1.30 -19.89
C LYS A 110 -4.41 1.90 -20.17
N SER A 111 -5.41 1.59 -19.34
CA SER A 111 -6.76 2.14 -19.49
C SER A 111 -6.86 3.62 -19.12
N GLY A 112 -5.85 4.15 -18.41
CA GLY A 112 -5.85 5.52 -17.92
C GLY A 112 -6.86 5.82 -16.81
N VAL A 113 -7.69 4.85 -16.42
CA VAL A 113 -8.76 5.05 -15.45
C VAL A 113 -9.11 3.78 -14.67
N ILE A 114 -9.33 3.93 -13.37
CA ILE A 114 -9.91 2.91 -12.50
C ILE A 114 -11.41 3.18 -12.42
N ASN A 115 -12.24 2.23 -12.80
CA ASN A 115 -13.69 2.37 -12.83
C ASN A 115 -14.42 1.07 -12.45
N ALA A 116 -15.73 1.18 -12.30
CA ALA A 116 -16.61 0.08 -11.89
C ALA A 116 -16.63 -1.12 -12.85
N SER A 117 -16.39 -0.91 -14.15
CA SER A 117 -16.43 -1.99 -15.14
C SER A 117 -15.20 -2.88 -15.09
N GLY A 118 -14.03 -2.31 -14.76
CA GLY A 118 -12.74 -3.01 -14.80
C GLY A 118 -12.23 -3.48 -13.44
N TYR A 119 -12.70 -2.86 -12.34
CA TYR A 119 -12.09 -3.04 -11.03
C TYR A 119 -13.09 -3.30 -9.93
N PHE A 120 -12.65 -4.03 -8.90
CA PHE A 120 -13.28 -4.08 -7.58
C PHE A 120 -12.29 -3.54 -6.54
N CYS A 121 -12.76 -3.19 -5.36
CA CYS A 121 -11.92 -2.61 -4.31
C CYS A 121 -11.94 -3.48 -3.06
N VAL A 122 -10.76 -3.80 -2.55
CA VAL A 122 -10.55 -4.35 -1.21
C VAL A 122 -10.09 -3.22 -0.32
N VAL A 123 -10.79 -3.00 0.78
CA VAL A 123 -10.48 -1.96 1.75
C VAL A 123 -9.81 -2.58 2.96
N GLU A 124 -8.61 -2.14 3.25
CA GLU A 124 -7.78 -2.69 4.33
C GLU A 124 -7.41 -1.62 5.37
N GLU A 125 -6.95 -2.09 6.50
CA GLU A 125 -6.34 -1.25 7.54
C GLU A 125 -5.12 -0.52 6.99
N TYR A 126 -5.03 0.78 7.28
CA TYR A 126 -3.83 1.56 7.01
C TYR A 126 -2.86 1.42 8.17
N ILE A 127 -1.68 0.91 7.90
CA ILE A 127 -0.58 0.81 8.86
C ILE A 127 0.41 1.92 8.55
N ASP A 128 0.54 2.86 9.47
CA ASP A 128 1.54 3.91 9.37
C ASP A 128 2.91 3.36 9.76
N GLY A 129 3.77 3.19 8.79
CA GLY A 129 5.09 2.58 9.00
C GLY A 129 5.88 2.42 7.70
N TRP A 130 7.07 1.88 7.84
CA TRP A 130 7.93 1.61 6.70
C TRP A 130 7.71 0.21 6.17
N SER A 131 7.87 0.03 4.86
CA SER A 131 7.98 -1.31 4.27
C SER A 131 9.24 -2.00 4.80
N LEU A 132 9.22 -3.33 4.84
CA LEU A 132 10.41 -4.11 5.22
C LEU A 132 11.63 -3.75 4.36
N GLU A 133 11.41 -3.52 3.06
CA GLU A 133 12.48 -3.10 2.14
C GLU A 133 13.07 -1.76 2.53
N GLU A 134 12.24 -0.78 2.88
CA GLU A 134 12.68 0.55 3.28
C GLU A 134 13.39 0.53 4.62
N TYR A 135 12.87 -0.24 5.58
CA TYR A 135 13.53 -0.50 6.86
C TYR A 135 14.92 -1.12 6.65
N CYS A 136 15.04 -2.19 5.87
CA CYS A 136 16.31 -2.84 5.56
C CYS A 136 17.28 -1.90 4.83
N ARG A 137 16.77 -0.99 3.97
CA ARG A 137 17.58 0.00 3.28
C ARG A 137 18.18 1.01 4.26
N GLN A 138 17.39 1.48 5.21
CA GLN A 138 17.85 2.42 6.24
C GLN A 138 18.84 1.78 7.21
N GLU A 139 18.61 0.53 7.62
CA GLU A 139 19.57 -0.18 8.47
C GLU A 139 20.92 -0.41 7.76
N ARG A 140 20.90 -0.81 6.48
CA ARG A 140 22.16 -0.92 5.69
C ARG A 140 22.88 0.42 5.54
N TRP A 141 22.15 1.53 5.43
CA TRP A 141 22.75 2.86 5.36
C TRP A 141 23.43 3.22 6.69
N LYS A 142 22.80 2.92 7.83
CA LYS A 142 23.38 3.13 9.16
C LYS A 142 24.66 2.31 9.33
N LEU A 143 24.66 1.04 8.96
CA LEU A 143 25.83 0.17 9.03
C LEU A 143 26.99 0.71 8.19
N ARG A 144 26.74 1.10 6.94
CA ARG A 144 27.77 1.71 6.08
C ARG A 144 28.37 2.99 6.68
N LYS A 145 27.55 3.79 7.34
CA LYS A 145 28.01 5.01 7.99
C LYS A 145 28.90 4.71 9.19
N ILE A 146 28.59 3.67 9.96
CA ILE A 146 29.43 3.18 11.08
C ILE A 146 30.77 2.68 10.54
N GLU A 147 30.78 1.82 9.53
CA GLU A 147 32.00 1.32 8.89
C GLU A 147 32.90 2.45 8.36
N GLN A 148 32.30 3.50 7.78
CA GLN A 148 33.04 4.69 7.33
C GLN A 148 33.69 5.47 8.50
N LEU A 149 32.97 5.59 9.62
CA LEU A 149 33.46 6.25 10.81
C LEU A 149 34.63 5.45 11.46
N GLU A 150 34.49 4.13 11.55
CA GLU A 150 35.52 3.23 12.07
C GLU A 150 36.79 3.27 11.20
N ASN A 151 36.63 3.24 9.86
CA ASN A 151 37.75 3.36 8.93
C ASN A 151 38.44 4.74 8.99
N ASN A 152 37.70 5.81 9.30
CA ASN A 152 38.30 7.13 9.49
C ASN A 152 39.01 7.25 10.83
N LEU A 153 38.46 6.65 11.89
CA LEU A 153 39.11 6.59 13.20
C LEU A 153 40.43 5.81 13.16
N SER A 154 40.45 4.63 12.51
CA SER A 154 41.69 3.85 12.36
C SER A 154 42.77 4.62 11.62
N LYS A 155 42.42 5.38 10.57
CA LYS A 155 43.40 6.25 9.88
C LYS A 155 43.95 7.37 10.75
N VAL A 156 43.18 7.91 11.67
CA VAL A 156 43.61 8.95 12.61
C VAL A 156 44.54 8.35 13.66
N VAL A 157 44.25 7.13 14.12
CA VAL A 157 45.13 6.43 15.08
C VAL A 157 46.49 6.10 14.44
N ASP A 158 46.49 5.59 13.20
CA ASP A 158 47.74 5.32 12.46
C ASP A 158 48.58 6.60 12.24
N TYR A 159 47.97 7.76 12.12
CA TYR A 159 48.70 9.05 11.99
C TYR A 159 49.34 9.50 13.30
N HIS A 160 48.78 9.16 14.46
CA HIS A 160 49.36 9.50 15.76
C HIS A 160 50.52 8.60 16.18
N GLU A 161 50.52 7.34 15.76
CA GLU A 161 51.64 6.44 16.02
C GLU A 161 52.93 6.83 15.25
N TYR A 162 52.78 7.52 14.10
CA TYR A 162 53.92 7.97 13.28
C TYR A 162 54.56 9.32 13.72
N THR A 163 53.91 10.05 14.63
CA THR A 163 54.39 11.38 15.07
C THR A 163 55.03 11.38 16.45
N GLU A 164 55.13 10.26 17.17
CA GLU A 164 55.81 10.15 18.47
C GLU A 164 57.27 9.70 18.39
N ASP A 165 57.85 9.42 17.19
CA ASP A 165 59.23 8.98 16.98
C ASP A 165 60.11 10.04 16.29
N GLU A 166 59.87 11.36 16.49
CA GLU A 166 60.80 12.43 16.14
C GLU A 166 61.31 13.22 17.35
#